data_9dae44d0786c34ccaac2a61b532a3976
#
_entry.id   9dae44d0786c34ccaac2a61b532a3976
#
_cell.length_a   1.000
_cell.length_b   1.000
_cell.length_c   1.000
_cell.angle_alpha   90.00
_cell.angle_beta   90.00
_cell.angle_gamma   90.00
#
_symmetry.space_group_name_H-M   'P 1'
#
loop_
_entity.id
_entity.type
_entity.pdbx_description
1 polymer ?
#
loop_
_entity_poly.entity_id
_entity_poly.type
_entity_poly.pdbx_seq_one_letter_code
_entity_poly.pdbx_strand_id
1 'polypeptide(L)'
;IDLYKRSLLILRTQIDHGGAVIAANDADIQHFSNDSYSYMWPRDGALVANSLNHAGYSEVTDAFFDFCNGVLTEGGYLLHKYNPDRSWGSSWQAWIDANGQPQLPIQEDETALVIYSLWQHYQSFGDIEFIAPHFHSLVVPAADFMQSYRDEKMHLPKPSFDLWEERRGILSYTTATVYAGLDAAAKFAQLFGEQTLEATYRQAANEIKEGALGYLWDEERGHFLRMITVDKDGTIHKDATLDSSLCGLFQFGMFAPDDREIVQTMQKLEETLWVKTPVGGMARYENDTYQQVTQDLGQAQGNPWFICTLWLAQYRIAHAHTLDELRQALPLLQWARARVLPSGVMAEQVNPFTDEPLSVSPLTWSHAEFVLTTRWYVGKYHRFQSGK
;
A
#
# COMPACT_ATOMS: atom_id res chain seq x y z
N ILE A 1 13.27 13.56 15.86
CA ILE A 1 12.60 14.83 15.47
C ILE A 1 13.17 15.33 14.15
N ASP A 2 14.49 15.39 13.99
CA ASP A 2 15.09 16.00 12.79
C ASP A 2 14.79 15.20 11.51
N LEU A 3 14.89 13.86 11.54
CA LEU A 3 14.56 13.01 10.40
C LEU A 3 13.05 13.10 10.05
N TYR A 4 12.17 13.16 11.05
CA TYR A 4 10.73 13.33 10.80
C TYR A 4 10.44 14.63 10.05
N LYS A 5 11.02 15.76 10.51
CA LYS A 5 10.89 17.06 9.82
C LYS A 5 11.50 17.02 8.42
N ARG A 6 12.65 16.37 8.28
CA ARG A 6 13.33 16.20 6.99
C ARG A 6 12.45 15.40 6.02
N SER A 7 11.84 14.30 6.48
CA SER A 7 10.93 13.51 5.66
C SER A 7 9.73 14.34 5.18
N LEU A 8 9.11 15.14 6.04
CA LEU A 8 8.03 16.06 5.64
C LEU A 8 8.47 17.06 4.57
N LEU A 9 9.68 17.63 4.69
CA LEU A 9 10.22 18.53 3.68
C LEU A 9 10.48 17.81 2.36
N ILE A 10 11.02 16.60 2.40
CA ILE A 10 11.25 15.79 1.19
C ILE A 10 9.91 15.45 0.52
N LEU A 11 8.91 14.97 1.27
CA LEU A 11 7.57 14.72 0.74
C LEU A 11 7.02 15.96 0.01
N ARG A 12 7.16 17.14 0.60
CA ARG A 12 6.68 18.37 -0.03
C ARG A 12 7.39 18.66 -1.37
N THR A 13 8.66 18.27 -1.52
CA THR A 13 9.41 18.47 -2.79
C THR A 13 9.00 17.48 -3.90
N GLN A 14 8.28 16.41 -3.57
CA GLN A 14 7.81 15.41 -4.52
C GLN A 14 6.35 15.66 -4.96
N ILE A 15 5.74 16.75 -4.53
CA ILE A 15 4.33 17.09 -4.81
C ILE A 15 4.28 18.41 -5.57
N ASP A 16 3.68 18.40 -6.74
CA ASP A 16 3.50 19.61 -7.54
C ASP A 16 2.27 20.43 -7.11
N HIS A 17 2.06 21.58 -7.75
CA HIS A 17 0.90 22.43 -7.46
C HIS A 17 -0.43 21.85 -7.96
N GLY A 18 -0.39 20.93 -8.93
CA GLY A 18 -1.55 20.24 -9.48
C GLY A 18 -1.99 19.03 -8.67
N GLY A 19 -1.25 18.70 -7.60
CA GLY A 19 -1.54 17.59 -6.70
C GLY A 19 -0.89 16.26 -7.09
N ALA A 20 -0.10 16.21 -8.17
CA ALA A 20 0.64 14.99 -8.52
C ALA A 20 1.73 14.72 -7.49
N VAL A 21 1.73 13.50 -6.95
CA VAL A 21 2.75 12.98 -6.04
C VAL A 21 3.62 11.99 -6.82
N ILE A 22 4.84 12.39 -7.19
CA ILE A 22 5.74 11.51 -7.92
C ILE A 22 6.44 10.52 -6.99
N ALA A 23 6.70 9.30 -7.49
CA ALA A 23 7.35 8.26 -6.71
C ALA A 23 8.81 8.61 -6.40
N ALA A 24 9.54 9.16 -7.35
CA ALA A 24 10.87 9.73 -7.17
C ALA A 24 11.20 10.70 -8.31
N ASN A 25 12.16 11.57 -8.10
CA ASN A 25 12.70 12.47 -9.12
C ASN A 25 14.14 12.10 -9.53
N ASP A 26 14.53 10.86 -9.28
CA ASP A 26 15.85 10.32 -9.65
C ASP A 26 15.88 9.95 -11.14
N ALA A 27 16.87 10.45 -11.87
CA ALA A 27 17.07 10.19 -13.29
C ALA A 27 18.03 9.01 -13.55
N ASP A 28 18.83 8.60 -12.58
CA ASP A 28 19.88 7.59 -12.80
C ASP A 28 19.30 6.20 -13.10
N ILE A 29 18.10 5.91 -12.62
CA ILE A 29 17.42 4.64 -12.86
C ILE A 29 17.09 4.41 -14.35
N GLN A 30 16.97 5.48 -15.14
CA GLN A 30 16.71 5.37 -16.58
C GLN A 30 17.81 4.59 -17.32
N HIS A 31 19.03 4.57 -16.81
CA HIS A 31 20.12 3.78 -17.36
C HIS A 31 19.91 2.26 -17.21
N PHE A 32 19.09 1.83 -16.29
CA PHE A 32 18.87 0.43 -15.95
C PHE A 32 17.50 -0.11 -16.39
N SER A 33 16.45 0.70 -16.28
CA SER A 33 15.07 0.26 -16.49
C SER A 33 14.40 0.76 -17.77
N ASN A 34 15.01 1.69 -18.49
CA ASN A 34 14.42 2.41 -19.64
C ASN A 34 13.10 3.15 -19.30
N ASP A 35 12.82 3.36 -18.03
CA ASP A 35 11.67 4.10 -17.52
C ASP A 35 12.08 5.01 -16.36
N SER A 36 11.15 5.81 -15.84
CA SER A 36 11.38 6.80 -14.79
C SER A 36 10.44 6.54 -13.61
N TYR A 37 10.85 6.95 -12.41
CA TYR A 37 9.98 7.05 -11.24
C TYR A 37 9.32 8.43 -11.12
N SER A 38 9.51 9.32 -12.10
CA SER A 38 8.94 10.68 -12.12
C SER A 38 7.46 10.72 -12.55
N TYR A 39 6.74 9.64 -12.35
CA TYR A 39 5.30 9.54 -12.52
C TYR A 39 4.58 9.58 -11.19
N MET A 40 3.29 9.89 -11.24
CA MET A 40 2.35 9.72 -10.13
C MET A 40 1.66 8.36 -10.26
N TRP A 41 1.89 7.47 -9.30
CA TRP A 41 1.06 6.27 -9.08
C TRP A 41 -0.01 6.63 -8.06
N PRO A 42 -1.31 6.43 -8.36
CA PRO A 42 -2.38 6.74 -7.40
C PRO A 42 -2.23 6.03 -6.04
N ARG A 43 -1.73 4.80 -6.01
CA ARG A 43 -1.39 4.09 -4.77
C ARG A 43 -0.36 4.84 -3.95
N ASP A 44 0.78 5.18 -4.56
CA ASP A 44 1.87 5.89 -3.88
C ASP A 44 1.38 7.24 -3.37
N GLY A 45 0.66 7.98 -4.23
CA GLY A 45 0.06 9.26 -3.87
C GLY A 45 -0.92 9.13 -2.70
N ALA A 46 -1.78 8.10 -2.68
CA ALA A 46 -2.74 7.85 -1.61
C ALA A 46 -2.06 7.55 -0.27
N LEU A 47 -0.99 6.74 -0.28
CA LEU A 47 -0.22 6.42 0.93
C LEU A 47 0.56 7.64 1.46
N VAL A 48 1.09 8.46 0.56
CA VAL A 48 1.71 9.75 0.90
C VAL A 48 0.67 10.71 1.49
N ALA A 49 -0.50 10.84 0.85
CA ALA A 49 -1.60 11.68 1.35
C ALA A 49 -2.07 11.22 2.73
N ASN A 50 -2.23 9.89 2.95
CA ASN A 50 -2.56 9.35 4.25
C ASN A 50 -1.52 9.72 5.33
N SER A 51 -0.24 9.64 5.01
CA SER A 51 0.85 10.05 5.90
C SER A 51 0.79 11.54 6.25
N LEU A 52 0.55 12.40 5.25
CA LEU A 52 0.42 13.86 5.43
C LEU A 52 -0.85 14.23 6.20
N ASN A 53 -1.97 13.52 6.00
CA ASN A 53 -3.19 13.68 6.79
C ASN A 53 -2.90 13.46 8.29
N HIS A 54 -2.22 12.37 8.63
CA HIS A 54 -1.80 12.10 10.00
C HIS A 54 -0.80 13.11 10.56
N ALA A 55 -0.06 13.80 9.70
CA ALA A 55 0.86 14.88 10.08
C ALA A 55 0.19 16.26 10.15
N GLY A 56 -1.07 16.41 9.69
CA GLY A 56 -1.87 17.62 9.78
C GLY A 56 -1.76 18.58 8.60
N TYR A 57 -1.48 18.08 7.38
CA TYR A 57 -1.29 18.88 6.16
C TYR A 57 -2.43 18.65 5.16
N SER A 58 -3.60 19.29 5.36
CA SER A 58 -4.75 19.15 4.46
C SER A 58 -4.54 19.80 3.09
N GLU A 59 -4.08 21.05 3.04
CA GLU A 59 -3.97 21.80 1.80
C GLU A 59 -3.16 21.09 0.69
N VAL A 60 -2.18 20.28 1.08
CA VAL A 60 -1.35 19.51 0.15
C VAL A 60 -2.10 18.27 -0.35
N THR A 61 -2.87 17.64 0.53
CA THR A 61 -3.60 16.41 0.22
C THR A 61 -4.90 16.68 -0.54
N ASP A 62 -5.53 17.84 -0.34
CA ASP A 62 -6.70 18.29 -1.12
C ASP A 62 -6.39 18.28 -2.62
N ALA A 63 -5.27 18.87 -3.02
CA ALA A 63 -4.84 18.91 -4.41
C ALA A 63 -4.62 17.50 -5.01
N PHE A 64 -4.14 16.54 -4.20
CA PHE A 64 -3.99 15.14 -4.65
C PHE A 64 -5.35 14.49 -4.95
N PHE A 65 -6.36 14.69 -4.10
CA PHE A 65 -7.70 14.14 -4.36
C PHE A 65 -8.37 14.81 -5.56
N ASP A 66 -8.19 16.12 -5.75
CA ASP A 66 -8.61 16.83 -6.96
C ASP A 66 -7.91 16.30 -8.22
N PHE A 67 -6.63 15.96 -8.12
CA PHE A 67 -5.91 15.31 -9.21
C PHE A 67 -6.56 13.97 -9.56
N CYS A 68 -6.75 13.09 -8.58
CA CYS A 68 -7.34 11.76 -8.79
C CYS A 68 -8.77 11.84 -9.35
N ASN A 69 -9.58 12.77 -8.85
CA ASN A 69 -10.92 13.03 -9.38
C ASN A 69 -10.89 13.45 -10.86
N GLY A 70 -9.89 14.27 -11.23
CA GLY A 70 -9.76 14.76 -12.60
C GLY A 70 -9.22 13.74 -13.61
N VAL A 71 -8.65 12.61 -13.15
CA VAL A 71 -8.10 11.54 -14.02
C VAL A 71 -8.86 10.22 -13.90
N LEU A 72 -9.90 10.17 -13.05
CA LEU A 72 -10.77 8.99 -12.94
C LEU A 72 -11.38 8.70 -14.32
N THR A 73 -11.31 7.46 -14.76
CA THR A 73 -11.90 7.04 -16.03
C THR A 73 -13.45 7.02 -15.95
N GLU A 74 -14.12 7.07 -17.09
CA GLU A 74 -15.59 6.89 -17.15
C GLU A 74 -16.04 5.54 -16.56
N GLY A 75 -15.16 4.55 -16.55
CA GLY A 75 -15.40 3.24 -15.93
C GLY A 75 -15.23 3.19 -14.42
N GLY A 76 -14.89 4.31 -13.76
CA GLY A 76 -14.74 4.40 -12.30
C GLY A 76 -13.41 3.85 -11.76
N TYR A 77 -12.40 3.64 -12.59
CA TYR A 77 -11.09 3.16 -12.13
C TYR A 77 -9.97 4.11 -12.53
N LEU A 78 -8.86 4.05 -11.82
CA LEU A 78 -7.64 4.75 -12.13
C LEU A 78 -6.71 3.84 -12.95
N LEU A 79 -5.95 4.43 -13.86
CA LEU A 79 -4.92 3.73 -14.61
C LEU A 79 -3.63 3.63 -13.79
N HIS A 80 -2.73 2.78 -14.24
CA HIS A 80 -1.47 2.44 -13.63
C HIS A 80 -0.65 3.65 -13.14
N LYS A 81 -0.43 4.67 -13.98
CA LYS A 81 0.30 5.87 -13.60
C LYS A 81 0.03 7.04 -14.54
N TYR A 82 0.31 8.23 -14.05
CA TYR A 82 0.07 9.48 -14.75
C TYR A 82 1.30 10.39 -14.72
N ASN A 83 1.41 11.24 -15.75
CA ASN A 83 2.29 12.40 -15.69
C ASN A 83 1.69 13.48 -14.76
N PRO A 84 2.51 14.42 -14.22
CA PRO A 84 1.99 15.53 -13.42
C PRO A 84 0.97 16.41 -14.14
N ASP A 85 1.00 16.47 -15.46
CA ASP A 85 0.02 17.20 -16.30
C ASP A 85 -1.30 16.43 -16.53
N ARG A 86 -1.51 15.32 -15.83
CA ARG A 86 -2.67 14.40 -15.93
C ARG A 86 -2.74 13.56 -17.19
N SER A 87 -1.76 13.65 -18.09
CA SER A 87 -1.66 12.71 -19.20
C SER A 87 -1.26 11.31 -18.71
N TRP A 88 -1.57 10.29 -19.50
CA TRP A 88 -1.24 8.91 -19.14
C TRP A 88 0.28 8.71 -19.10
N GLY A 89 0.77 8.10 -18.06
CA GLY A 89 2.14 7.62 -17.98
C GLY A 89 2.38 6.44 -18.91
N SER A 90 3.65 6.16 -19.25
CA SER A 90 4.00 4.94 -19.97
C SER A 90 3.57 3.72 -19.16
N SER A 91 3.02 2.70 -19.80
CA SER A 91 2.65 1.47 -19.13
C SER A 91 2.98 0.26 -20.00
N TRP A 92 3.58 -0.77 -19.39
CA TRP A 92 3.81 -2.06 -20.01
C TRP A 92 2.64 -3.03 -19.77
N GLN A 93 1.67 -2.63 -18.96
CA GLN A 93 0.47 -3.42 -18.68
C GLN A 93 -0.42 -3.46 -19.93
N ALA A 94 -0.79 -4.66 -20.37
CA ALA A 94 -1.47 -4.86 -21.63
C ALA A 94 -3.01 -4.83 -21.48
N TRP A 95 -3.70 -4.24 -22.48
CA TRP A 95 -5.16 -4.27 -22.63
C TRP A 95 -5.69 -5.62 -23.12
N ILE A 96 -4.82 -6.47 -23.66
CA ILE A 96 -5.16 -7.78 -24.22
C ILE A 96 -4.19 -8.79 -23.62
N ASP A 97 -4.72 -9.90 -23.12
CA ASP A 97 -3.92 -10.99 -22.56
C ASP A 97 -3.21 -11.81 -23.67
N ALA A 98 -2.36 -12.74 -23.28
CA ALA A 98 -1.64 -13.62 -24.21
C ALA A 98 -2.55 -14.52 -25.07
N ASN A 99 -3.83 -14.65 -24.69
CA ASN A 99 -4.84 -15.43 -25.41
C ASN A 99 -5.73 -14.53 -26.30
N GLY A 100 -5.42 -13.23 -26.41
CA GLY A 100 -6.20 -12.27 -27.20
C GLY A 100 -7.50 -11.81 -26.53
N GLN A 101 -7.67 -12.03 -25.20
CA GLN A 101 -8.84 -11.59 -24.47
C GLN A 101 -8.62 -10.20 -23.87
N PRO A 102 -9.65 -9.33 -23.88
CA PRO A 102 -9.57 -8.04 -23.21
C PRO A 102 -9.30 -8.18 -21.72
N GLN A 103 -8.43 -7.33 -21.19
CA GLN A 103 -8.17 -7.19 -19.75
C GLN A 103 -7.94 -5.72 -19.43
N LEU A 104 -8.24 -5.30 -18.21
CA LEU A 104 -7.89 -3.96 -17.77
C LEU A 104 -6.40 -3.91 -17.38
N PRO A 105 -5.64 -2.94 -17.89
CA PRO A 105 -4.23 -2.73 -17.52
C PRO A 105 -4.16 -1.92 -16.23
N ILE A 106 -4.67 -2.46 -15.12
CA ILE A 106 -4.78 -1.77 -13.83
C ILE A 106 -4.09 -2.55 -12.71
N GLN A 107 -3.70 -1.80 -11.71
CA GLN A 107 -3.51 -2.26 -10.35
C GLN A 107 -4.73 -1.75 -9.58
N GLU A 108 -5.64 -2.64 -9.16
CA GLU A 108 -6.93 -2.19 -8.60
C GLU A 108 -6.76 -1.48 -7.24
N ASP A 109 -5.66 -1.76 -6.53
CA ASP A 109 -5.26 -1.06 -5.32
C ASP A 109 -5.04 0.45 -5.53
N GLU A 110 -4.68 0.89 -6.73
CA GLU A 110 -4.56 2.31 -7.10
C GLU A 110 -5.88 3.06 -6.90
N THR A 111 -6.99 2.48 -7.35
CA THR A 111 -8.32 3.06 -7.17
C THR A 111 -8.78 2.98 -5.72
N ALA A 112 -8.61 1.82 -5.12
CA ALA A 112 -9.10 1.53 -3.77
C ALA A 112 -8.44 2.41 -2.70
N LEU A 113 -7.12 2.57 -2.77
CA LEU A 113 -6.36 3.35 -1.80
C LEU A 113 -6.67 4.86 -1.86
N VAL A 114 -7.04 5.39 -3.01
CA VAL A 114 -7.49 6.79 -3.12
C VAL A 114 -8.75 7.00 -2.29
N ILE A 115 -9.74 6.11 -2.39
CA ILE A 115 -10.99 6.21 -1.62
C ILE A 115 -10.76 5.98 -0.12
N TYR A 116 -9.92 4.99 0.22
CA TYR A 116 -9.49 4.76 1.60
C TYR A 116 -8.80 6.00 2.20
N SER A 117 -7.83 6.58 1.48
CA SER A 117 -7.07 7.74 1.94
C SER A 117 -7.93 9.00 2.04
N LEU A 118 -8.92 9.17 1.15
CA LEU A 118 -9.89 10.27 1.25
C LEU A 118 -10.75 10.15 2.52
N TRP A 119 -11.12 8.93 2.93
CA TRP A 119 -11.80 8.71 4.21
C TRP A 119 -10.89 9.07 5.40
N GLN A 120 -9.61 8.68 5.37
CA GLN A 120 -8.63 9.06 6.41
C GLN A 120 -8.44 10.59 6.48
N HIS A 121 -8.49 11.26 5.32
CA HIS A 121 -8.48 12.71 5.23
C HIS A 121 -9.69 13.32 5.96
N TYR A 122 -10.90 12.86 5.63
CA TYR A 122 -12.12 13.31 6.33
C TYR A 122 -12.05 13.07 7.85
N GLN A 123 -11.58 11.90 8.26
CA GLN A 123 -11.41 11.60 9.69
C GLN A 123 -10.41 12.54 10.40
N SER A 124 -9.40 12.99 9.68
CA SER A 124 -8.36 13.87 10.24
C SER A 124 -8.80 15.33 10.37
N PHE A 125 -9.59 15.82 9.42
CA PHE A 125 -9.92 17.25 9.31
C PHE A 125 -11.40 17.58 9.47
N GLY A 126 -12.31 16.63 9.19
CA GLY A 126 -13.76 16.81 9.30
C GLY A 126 -14.35 17.77 8.27
N ASP A 127 -13.61 18.10 7.20
CA ASP A 127 -14.03 19.05 6.18
C ASP A 127 -15.05 18.40 5.21
N ILE A 128 -16.32 18.52 5.53
CA ILE A 128 -17.41 18.00 4.71
C ILE A 128 -17.60 18.79 3.41
N GLU A 129 -17.23 20.08 3.39
CA GLU A 129 -17.37 20.94 2.22
C GLU A 129 -16.39 20.52 1.12
N PHE A 130 -15.18 20.10 1.52
CA PHE A 130 -14.21 19.49 0.60
C PHE A 130 -14.69 18.12 0.08
N ILE A 131 -15.26 17.27 0.95
CA ILE A 131 -15.67 15.90 0.57
C ILE A 131 -16.92 15.89 -0.32
N ALA A 132 -17.89 16.79 -0.10
CA ALA A 132 -19.19 16.75 -0.77
C ALA A 132 -19.12 16.70 -2.32
N PRO A 133 -18.31 17.53 -3.01
CA PRO A 133 -18.18 17.42 -4.46
C PRO A 133 -17.54 16.12 -4.92
N HIS A 134 -16.63 15.53 -4.13
CA HIS A 134 -15.95 14.28 -4.46
C HIS A 134 -16.83 13.03 -4.27
N PHE A 135 -17.92 13.13 -3.51
CA PHE A 135 -18.75 11.96 -3.23
C PHE A 135 -19.33 11.36 -4.51
N HIS A 136 -19.98 12.15 -5.34
CA HIS A 136 -20.58 11.67 -6.60
C HIS A 136 -19.61 11.59 -7.77
N SER A 137 -18.52 12.37 -7.77
CA SER A 137 -17.59 12.42 -8.90
C SER A 137 -16.40 11.45 -8.77
N LEU A 138 -16.05 11.04 -7.56
CA LEU A 138 -14.91 10.16 -7.28
C LEU A 138 -15.34 8.91 -6.50
N VAL A 139 -16.00 9.09 -5.31
CA VAL A 139 -16.26 7.97 -4.40
C VAL A 139 -17.24 6.97 -4.99
N VAL A 140 -18.40 7.44 -5.47
CA VAL A 140 -19.46 6.55 -6.00
C VAL A 140 -18.99 5.81 -7.24
N PRO A 141 -18.43 6.44 -8.30
CA PRO A 141 -17.96 5.72 -9.48
C PRO A 141 -16.87 4.69 -9.15
N ALA A 142 -15.92 5.03 -8.27
CA ALA A 142 -14.86 4.12 -7.88
C ALA A 142 -15.40 2.93 -7.07
N ALA A 143 -16.35 3.16 -6.17
CA ALA A 143 -16.97 2.10 -5.39
C ALA A 143 -17.85 1.17 -6.26
N ASP A 144 -18.59 1.72 -7.21
CA ASP A 144 -19.39 0.94 -8.16
C ASP A 144 -18.50 0.06 -9.05
N PHE A 145 -17.35 0.59 -9.49
CA PHE A 145 -16.34 -0.20 -10.19
C PHE A 145 -15.85 -1.35 -9.30
N MET A 146 -15.32 -1.08 -8.12
CA MET A 146 -14.79 -2.08 -7.19
C MET A 146 -15.84 -3.14 -6.82
N GLN A 147 -17.09 -2.73 -6.61
CA GLN A 147 -18.19 -3.63 -6.29
C GLN A 147 -18.52 -4.56 -7.46
N SER A 148 -18.46 -4.08 -8.70
CA SER A 148 -18.81 -4.84 -9.91
C SER A 148 -17.62 -5.63 -10.49
N TYR A 149 -16.38 -5.20 -10.26
CA TYR A 149 -15.16 -5.84 -10.78
C TYR A 149 -14.70 -6.97 -9.87
N ARG A 150 -15.62 -7.86 -9.50
CA ARG A 150 -15.37 -9.03 -8.64
C ARG A 150 -15.76 -10.32 -9.34
N ASP A 151 -15.16 -11.42 -8.89
CA ASP A 151 -15.59 -12.77 -9.27
C ASP A 151 -16.92 -13.12 -8.60
N GLU A 152 -17.89 -13.58 -9.38
CA GLU A 152 -19.25 -13.85 -8.88
C GLU A 152 -19.32 -15.00 -7.85
N LYS A 153 -18.36 -15.93 -7.88
CA LYS A 153 -18.34 -17.12 -7.04
C LYS A 153 -17.48 -16.97 -5.80
N MET A 154 -16.30 -16.36 -5.99
CA MET A 154 -15.35 -16.17 -4.89
C MET A 154 -15.59 -14.84 -4.16
N HIS A 155 -16.30 -13.90 -4.76
CA HIS A 155 -16.51 -12.52 -4.32
C HIS A 155 -15.24 -11.69 -4.20
N LEU A 156 -14.09 -12.23 -4.60
CA LEU A 156 -12.81 -11.54 -4.62
C LEU A 156 -12.70 -10.60 -5.82
N PRO A 157 -11.83 -9.57 -5.76
CA PRO A 157 -11.50 -8.76 -6.92
C PRO A 157 -11.05 -9.62 -8.10
N LYS A 158 -11.37 -9.20 -9.33
CA LYS A 158 -10.87 -9.89 -10.52
C LYS A 158 -9.36 -9.72 -10.64
N PRO A 159 -8.67 -10.57 -11.43
CA PRO A 159 -7.23 -10.48 -11.59
C PRO A 159 -6.78 -9.10 -12.06
N SER A 160 -5.86 -8.48 -11.32
CA SER A 160 -5.15 -7.24 -11.66
C SER A 160 -3.64 -7.42 -11.48
N PHE A 161 -2.84 -6.41 -11.82
CA PHE A 161 -1.41 -6.45 -11.56
C PHE A 161 -1.12 -6.17 -10.07
N ASP A 162 0.00 -6.72 -9.57
CA ASP A 162 0.42 -6.54 -8.19
C ASP A 162 1.08 -5.17 -7.97
N LEU A 163 1.19 -4.76 -6.69
CA LEU A 163 1.82 -3.50 -6.32
C LEU A 163 3.30 -3.42 -6.71
N TRP A 164 3.95 -4.57 -6.95
CA TRP A 164 5.34 -4.64 -7.41
C TRP A 164 5.48 -4.54 -8.92
N GLU A 165 4.36 -4.50 -9.65
CA GLU A 165 4.30 -4.42 -11.11
C GLU A 165 4.90 -5.63 -11.85
N GLU A 166 4.89 -6.79 -11.21
CA GLU A 166 5.56 -7.99 -11.74
C GLU A 166 4.59 -9.11 -12.12
N ARG A 167 3.44 -9.19 -11.46
CA ARG A 167 2.53 -10.34 -11.56
C ARG A 167 1.09 -9.91 -11.70
N ARG A 168 0.30 -10.77 -12.34
CA ARG A 168 -1.15 -10.57 -12.48
C ARG A 168 -1.90 -11.74 -11.88
N GLY A 169 -2.85 -11.49 -11.00
CA GLY A 169 -3.66 -12.50 -10.31
C GLY A 169 -4.69 -11.88 -9.38
N ILE A 170 -5.32 -12.70 -8.58
CA ILE A 170 -6.16 -12.28 -7.44
C ILE A 170 -5.22 -12.22 -6.23
N LEU A 171 -4.88 -11.01 -5.83
CA LEU A 171 -3.80 -10.70 -4.88
C LEU A 171 -4.37 -10.39 -3.50
N SER A 172 -3.74 -10.90 -2.44
CA SER A 172 -4.15 -10.61 -1.05
C SER A 172 -4.03 -9.13 -0.71
N TYR A 173 -2.98 -8.45 -1.17
CA TYR A 173 -2.83 -7.01 -0.98
C TYR A 173 -3.96 -6.23 -1.63
N THR A 174 -4.20 -6.44 -2.93
CA THR A 174 -5.29 -5.79 -3.68
C THR A 174 -6.65 -6.10 -3.06
N THR A 175 -6.87 -7.34 -2.62
CA THR A 175 -8.10 -7.73 -1.93
C THR A 175 -8.32 -6.91 -0.64
N ALA A 176 -7.25 -6.69 0.13
CA ALA A 176 -7.32 -5.88 1.35
C ALA A 176 -7.58 -4.41 1.06
N THR A 177 -6.97 -3.85 0.01
CA THR A 177 -7.19 -2.45 -0.37
C THR A 177 -8.59 -2.21 -0.91
N VAL A 178 -9.10 -3.11 -1.75
CA VAL A 178 -10.49 -3.04 -2.28
C VAL A 178 -11.51 -3.15 -1.14
N TYR A 179 -11.30 -4.04 -0.18
CA TYR A 179 -12.08 -4.08 1.05
C TYR A 179 -12.11 -2.70 1.73
N ALA A 180 -10.95 -2.10 1.96
CA ALA A 180 -10.83 -0.81 2.63
C ALA A 180 -11.47 0.34 1.85
N GLY A 181 -11.32 0.35 0.53
CA GLY A 181 -11.96 1.32 -0.36
C GLY A 181 -13.49 1.24 -0.30
N LEU A 182 -14.04 0.02 -0.35
CA LEU A 182 -15.50 -0.20 -0.23
C LEU A 182 -16.03 0.11 1.16
N ASP A 183 -15.32 -0.23 2.23
CA ASP A 183 -15.70 0.14 3.59
C ASP A 183 -15.67 1.67 3.80
N ALA A 184 -14.68 2.36 3.23
CA ALA A 184 -14.61 3.81 3.21
C ALA A 184 -15.78 4.43 2.42
N ALA A 185 -16.09 3.88 1.24
CA ALA A 185 -17.24 4.33 0.44
C ALA A 185 -18.58 4.12 1.16
N ALA A 186 -18.76 2.99 1.87
CA ALA A 186 -19.92 2.75 2.70
C ALA A 186 -20.06 3.79 3.83
N LYS A 187 -18.96 4.17 4.46
CA LYS A 187 -18.93 5.23 5.49
C LYS A 187 -19.27 6.61 4.91
N PHE A 188 -18.77 6.92 3.72
CA PHE A 188 -19.18 8.15 3.02
C PHE A 188 -20.67 8.14 2.64
N ALA A 189 -21.18 7.01 2.11
CA ALA A 189 -22.60 6.86 1.82
C ALA A 189 -23.48 7.06 3.08
N GLN A 190 -23.06 6.51 4.21
CA GLN A 190 -23.70 6.75 5.51
C GLN A 190 -23.68 8.24 5.89
N LEU A 191 -22.54 8.91 5.73
CA LEU A 191 -22.36 10.34 6.03
C LEU A 191 -23.32 11.22 5.22
N PHE A 192 -23.54 10.89 3.94
CA PHE A 192 -24.43 11.62 3.04
C PHE A 192 -25.89 11.12 3.05
N GLY A 193 -26.22 10.11 3.87
CA GLY A 193 -27.57 9.57 4.00
C GLY A 193 -28.02 8.65 2.86
N GLU A 194 -27.09 8.15 2.06
CA GLU A 194 -27.32 7.27 0.91
C GLU A 194 -27.42 5.80 1.35
N GLN A 195 -28.48 5.43 2.04
CA GLN A 195 -28.65 4.13 2.70
C GLN A 195 -28.49 2.93 1.76
N THR A 196 -28.95 3.04 0.51
CA THR A 196 -28.83 1.95 -0.48
C THR A 196 -27.38 1.72 -0.87
N LEU A 197 -26.62 2.79 -1.12
CA LEU A 197 -25.20 2.71 -1.44
C LEU A 197 -24.40 2.19 -0.24
N GLU A 198 -24.70 2.68 0.98
CA GLU A 198 -24.08 2.17 2.20
C GLU A 198 -24.25 0.65 2.32
N ALA A 199 -25.48 0.15 2.19
CA ALA A 199 -25.76 -1.28 2.31
C ALA A 199 -25.01 -2.08 1.23
N THR A 200 -25.02 -1.61 -0.02
CA THR A 200 -24.36 -2.27 -1.16
C THR A 200 -22.85 -2.38 -0.95
N TYR A 201 -22.18 -1.28 -0.60
CA TYR A 201 -20.72 -1.27 -0.46
C TYR A 201 -20.27 -2.03 0.79
N ARG A 202 -21.02 -1.94 1.88
CA ARG A 202 -20.74 -2.70 3.11
C ARG A 202 -20.90 -4.19 2.90
N GLN A 203 -21.94 -4.62 2.19
CA GLN A 203 -22.11 -6.02 1.81
C GLN A 203 -20.95 -6.51 0.95
N ALA A 204 -20.56 -5.74 -0.08
CA ALA A 204 -19.45 -6.09 -0.94
C ALA A 204 -18.12 -6.24 -0.17
N ALA A 205 -17.83 -5.32 0.76
CA ALA A 205 -16.66 -5.41 1.63
C ALA A 205 -16.69 -6.68 2.50
N ASN A 206 -17.82 -7.01 3.11
CA ASN A 206 -17.95 -8.22 3.93
C ASN A 206 -17.75 -9.50 3.10
N GLU A 207 -18.34 -9.57 1.92
CA GLU A 207 -18.19 -10.70 0.99
C GLU A 207 -16.72 -10.90 0.57
N ILE A 208 -15.99 -9.80 0.32
CA ILE A 208 -14.56 -9.83 0.02
C ILE A 208 -13.75 -10.41 1.20
N LYS A 209 -14.05 -9.99 2.42
CA LYS A 209 -13.40 -10.52 3.63
C LYS A 209 -13.64 -12.01 3.81
N GLU A 210 -14.88 -12.46 3.61
CA GLU A 210 -15.23 -13.90 3.64
C GLU A 210 -14.52 -14.67 2.54
N GLY A 211 -14.49 -14.13 1.31
CA GLY A 211 -13.76 -14.69 0.19
C GLY A 211 -12.25 -14.81 0.45
N ALA A 212 -11.65 -13.81 1.09
CA ALA A 212 -10.24 -13.83 1.47
C ALA A 212 -9.92 -15.00 2.44
N LEU A 213 -10.76 -15.21 3.45
CA LEU A 213 -10.62 -16.36 4.35
C LEU A 213 -10.83 -17.70 3.62
N GLY A 214 -11.76 -17.75 2.67
CA GLY A 214 -12.09 -18.97 1.97
C GLY A 214 -11.06 -19.41 0.90
N TYR A 215 -10.41 -18.46 0.25
CA TYR A 215 -9.57 -18.73 -0.92
C TYR A 215 -8.11 -18.29 -0.78
N LEU A 216 -7.81 -17.29 0.06
CA LEU A 216 -6.45 -16.76 0.22
C LEU A 216 -5.78 -17.20 1.53
N TRP A 217 -6.52 -17.62 2.55
CA TRP A 217 -5.94 -18.26 3.71
C TRP A 217 -5.56 -19.72 3.41
N ASP A 218 -4.33 -20.12 3.72
CA ASP A 218 -3.87 -21.49 3.59
C ASP A 218 -3.64 -22.09 4.99
N GLU A 219 -4.60 -22.87 5.46
CA GLU A 219 -4.56 -23.49 6.80
C GLU A 219 -3.38 -24.47 6.97
N GLU A 220 -3.00 -25.19 5.91
CA GLU A 220 -1.87 -26.13 5.96
C GLU A 220 -0.55 -25.38 6.13
N ARG A 221 -0.39 -24.27 5.41
CA ARG A 221 0.79 -23.43 5.49
C ARG A 221 0.77 -22.48 6.67
N GLY A 222 -0.40 -22.16 7.20
CA GLY A 222 -0.61 -21.20 8.30
C GLY A 222 -0.18 -19.77 7.93
N HIS A 223 -0.48 -19.33 6.72
CA HIS A 223 -0.34 -17.94 6.28
C HIS A 223 -1.22 -17.65 5.08
N PHE A 224 -1.48 -16.36 4.84
CA PHE A 224 -2.15 -15.94 3.62
C PHE A 224 -1.25 -16.15 2.40
N LEU A 225 -1.85 -16.59 1.30
CA LEU A 225 -1.21 -16.69 0.00
C LEU A 225 -0.90 -15.28 -0.52
N ARG A 226 0.18 -15.11 -1.30
CA ARG A 226 0.41 -13.85 -2.01
C ARG A 226 -0.71 -13.60 -3.01
N MET A 227 -1.06 -14.63 -3.79
CA MET A 227 -2.14 -14.56 -4.77
C MET A 227 -2.64 -15.96 -5.17
N ILE A 228 -3.75 -15.96 -5.89
CA ILE A 228 -4.21 -17.12 -6.67
C ILE A 228 -4.39 -16.72 -8.13
N THR A 229 -4.28 -17.69 -9.03
CA THR A 229 -4.73 -17.58 -10.41
C THR A 229 -5.76 -18.66 -10.70
N VAL A 230 -6.67 -18.39 -11.64
CA VAL A 230 -7.77 -19.30 -11.97
C VAL A 230 -7.74 -19.57 -13.47
N ASP A 231 -7.64 -20.83 -13.85
CA ASP A 231 -7.68 -21.26 -15.24
C ASP A 231 -9.11 -21.22 -15.82
N LYS A 232 -9.23 -21.33 -17.13
CA LYS A 232 -10.54 -21.33 -17.84
C LYS A 232 -11.49 -22.45 -17.40
N ASP A 233 -10.96 -23.56 -16.89
CA ASP A 233 -11.74 -24.69 -16.36
C ASP A 233 -12.11 -24.51 -14.87
N GLY A 234 -11.70 -23.41 -14.25
CA GLY A 234 -11.94 -23.09 -12.85
C GLY A 234 -10.90 -23.66 -11.88
N THR A 235 -9.81 -24.26 -12.37
CA THR A 235 -8.72 -24.74 -11.53
C THR A 235 -7.99 -23.55 -10.86
N ILE A 236 -7.84 -23.62 -9.54
CA ILE A 236 -7.17 -22.58 -8.75
C ILE A 236 -5.71 -22.98 -8.49
N HIS A 237 -4.79 -22.12 -8.90
CA HIS A 237 -3.37 -22.23 -8.61
C HIS A 237 -2.98 -21.27 -7.50
N LYS A 238 -2.34 -21.79 -6.46
CA LYS A 238 -1.94 -21.04 -5.26
C LYS A 238 -0.49 -20.58 -5.36
N ASP A 239 -0.24 -19.31 -5.19
CA ASP A 239 1.10 -18.74 -4.96
C ASP A 239 1.27 -18.47 -3.47
N ALA A 240 2.02 -19.33 -2.81
CA ALA A 240 2.27 -19.27 -1.38
C ALA A 240 3.58 -18.55 -1.01
N THR A 241 4.18 -17.83 -1.95
CA THR A 241 5.38 -17.01 -1.70
C THR A 241 5.09 -16.02 -0.55
N LEU A 242 5.93 -16.01 0.46
CA LEU A 242 5.87 -15.01 1.51
C LEU A 242 6.29 -13.65 0.94
N ASP A 243 5.43 -12.65 1.12
CA ASP A 243 5.56 -11.31 0.53
C ASP A 243 5.18 -10.27 1.58
N SER A 244 6.03 -9.26 1.79
CA SER A 244 5.81 -8.19 2.77
C SER A 244 4.50 -7.43 2.53
N SER A 245 3.95 -7.45 1.31
CA SER A 245 2.65 -6.85 1.00
C SER A 245 1.47 -7.49 1.76
N LEU A 246 1.62 -8.71 2.27
CA LEU A 246 0.62 -9.35 3.14
C LEU A 246 0.32 -8.53 4.42
N CYS A 247 1.19 -7.60 4.78
CA CYS A 247 0.92 -6.59 5.81
C CYS A 247 -0.35 -5.76 5.52
N GLY A 248 -0.71 -5.55 4.27
CA GLY A 248 -1.93 -4.84 3.86
C GLY A 248 -3.20 -5.41 4.47
N LEU A 249 -3.25 -6.71 4.76
CA LEU A 249 -4.40 -7.37 5.36
C LEU A 249 -4.80 -6.77 6.72
N PHE A 250 -3.85 -6.35 7.55
CA PHE A 250 -4.14 -5.65 8.80
C PHE A 250 -4.09 -4.13 8.65
N GLN A 251 -3.17 -3.59 7.83
CA GLN A 251 -2.97 -2.14 7.68
C GLN A 251 -4.23 -1.43 7.20
N PHE A 252 -4.98 -2.07 6.30
CA PHE A 252 -6.21 -1.53 5.74
C PHE A 252 -7.47 -1.98 6.48
N GLY A 253 -7.31 -2.65 7.63
CA GLY A 253 -8.39 -2.96 8.56
C GLY A 253 -9.29 -4.12 8.13
N MET A 254 -8.90 -4.92 7.13
CA MET A 254 -9.67 -6.13 6.78
C MET A 254 -9.67 -7.13 7.94
N PHE A 255 -8.52 -7.32 8.58
CA PHE A 255 -8.35 -8.17 9.76
C PHE A 255 -7.72 -7.36 10.91
N ALA A 256 -8.01 -7.75 12.14
CA ALA A 256 -7.36 -7.18 13.30
C ALA A 256 -5.90 -7.68 13.40
N PRO A 257 -4.98 -6.87 13.97
CA PRO A 257 -3.59 -7.30 14.13
C PRO A 257 -3.43 -8.50 15.07
N ASP A 258 -4.46 -8.79 15.88
CA ASP A 258 -4.50 -9.90 16.85
C ASP A 258 -5.22 -11.14 16.30
N ASP A 259 -5.81 -11.08 15.10
CA ASP A 259 -6.44 -12.23 14.46
C ASP A 259 -5.38 -13.31 14.23
N ARG A 260 -5.73 -14.58 14.52
CA ARG A 260 -4.81 -15.73 14.43
C ARG A 260 -4.08 -15.77 13.08
N GLU A 261 -4.81 -15.54 12.01
CA GLU A 261 -4.32 -15.61 10.64
C GLU A 261 -3.28 -14.52 10.38
N ILE A 262 -3.47 -13.33 10.95
CA ILE A 262 -2.52 -12.21 10.83
C ILE A 262 -1.28 -12.50 11.67
N VAL A 263 -1.44 -12.91 12.92
CA VAL A 263 -0.30 -13.22 13.81
C VAL A 263 0.61 -14.28 13.18
N GLN A 264 0.02 -15.38 12.66
CA GLN A 264 0.78 -16.45 12.01
C GLN A 264 1.45 -15.98 10.72
N THR A 265 0.76 -15.21 9.88
CA THR A 265 1.32 -14.66 8.65
C THR A 265 2.50 -13.74 8.96
N MET A 266 2.34 -12.80 9.88
CA MET A 266 3.39 -11.83 10.24
C MET A 266 4.62 -12.51 10.86
N GLN A 267 4.41 -13.54 11.69
CA GLN A 267 5.53 -14.33 12.22
C GLN A 267 6.34 -14.98 11.10
N LYS A 268 5.68 -15.63 10.15
CA LYS A 268 6.34 -16.28 9.00
C LYS A 268 7.05 -15.29 8.09
N LEU A 269 6.43 -14.12 7.85
CA LEU A 269 7.06 -13.04 7.10
C LEU A 269 8.37 -12.61 7.76
N GLU A 270 8.36 -12.33 9.06
CA GLU A 270 9.56 -11.91 9.79
C GLU A 270 10.63 -13.00 9.79
N GLU A 271 10.29 -14.26 10.08
CA GLU A 271 11.22 -15.39 10.10
C GLU A 271 11.91 -15.62 8.74
N THR A 272 11.19 -15.41 7.65
CA THR A 272 11.65 -15.71 6.29
C THR A 272 12.31 -14.53 5.61
N LEU A 273 11.71 -13.34 5.70
CA LEU A 273 12.12 -12.17 4.92
C LEU A 273 13.10 -11.27 5.67
N TRP A 274 13.32 -11.49 6.98
CA TRP A 274 14.35 -10.75 7.69
C TRP A 274 15.72 -11.10 7.15
N VAL A 275 16.47 -10.09 6.67
CA VAL A 275 17.83 -10.24 6.14
C VAL A 275 18.78 -10.62 7.27
N LYS A 276 19.43 -11.80 7.14
CA LYS A 276 20.28 -12.44 8.16
C LYS A 276 21.74 -11.98 8.09
N THR A 277 21.97 -10.71 7.80
CA THR A 277 23.27 -10.05 7.84
C THR A 277 23.29 -9.01 8.97
N PRO A 278 24.46 -8.40 9.29
CA PRO A 278 24.50 -7.31 10.27
C PRO A 278 23.63 -6.09 9.88
N VAL A 279 23.29 -5.94 8.62
CA VAL A 279 22.41 -4.87 8.15
C VAL A 279 20.95 -5.09 8.61
N GLY A 280 20.44 -6.33 8.51
CA GLY A 280 19.06 -6.63 8.85
C GLY A 280 18.05 -5.94 7.93
N GLY A 281 16.79 -5.83 8.39
CA GLY A 281 15.67 -5.26 7.64
C GLY A 281 14.89 -6.32 6.86
N MET A 282 13.69 -5.95 6.37
CA MET A 282 12.79 -6.86 5.67
C MET A 282 13.01 -6.80 4.16
N ALA A 283 13.17 -7.95 3.52
CA ALA A 283 13.10 -8.09 2.07
C ALA A 283 11.65 -7.93 1.57
N ARG A 284 11.48 -7.68 0.29
CA ARG A 284 10.18 -7.50 -0.35
C ARG A 284 9.37 -8.81 -0.38
N TYR A 285 9.97 -9.86 -0.93
CA TYR A 285 9.39 -11.22 -0.97
C TYR A 285 10.49 -12.29 -1.14
N GLU A 286 10.11 -13.56 -1.00
CA GLU A 286 11.02 -14.70 -1.18
C GLU A 286 11.58 -14.75 -2.61
N ASN A 287 12.90 -14.89 -2.73
CA ASN A 287 13.63 -14.92 -4.00
C ASN A 287 13.46 -13.64 -4.84
N ASP A 288 13.40 -12.49 -4.20
CA ASP A 288 13.33 -11.20 -4.89
C ASP A 288 14.61 -10.95 -5.69
N THR A 289 14.47 -10.84 -7.00
CA THR A 289 15.59 -10.61 -7.94
C THR A 289 15.78 -9.14 -8.30
N TYR A 290 14.90 -8.25 -7.84
CA TYR A 290 14.97 -6.84 -8.20
C TYR A 290 16.17 -6.17 -7.53
N GLN A 291 17.11 -5.66 -8.31
CA GLN A 291 18.39 -5.07 -7.84
C GLN A 291 19.19 -6.02 -6.94
N GLN A 292 18.99 -7.34 -7.06
CA GLN A 292 19.55 -8.36 -6.18
C GLN A 292 21.07 -8.26 -6.09
N VAL A 293 21.59 -8.13 -4.86
CA VAL A 293 23.03 -8.05 -4.58
C VAL A 293 23.65 -9.43 -4.33
N THR A 294 22.90 -10.39 -3.80
CA THR A 294 23.38 -11.73 -3.51
C THR A 294 22.40 -12.81 -3.97
N GLN A 295 22.94 -13.94 -4.39
CA GLN A 295 22.16 -15.15 -4.66
C GLN A 295 22.13 -16.12 -3.47
N ASP A 296 22.76 -15.77 -2.35
CA ASP A 296 22.70 -16.54 -1.11
C ASP A 296 21.40 -16.24 -0.35
N LEU A 297 20.35 -16.96 -0.74
CA LEU A 297 19.02 -16.84 -0.15
C LEU A 297 18.97 -17.23 1.34
N GLY A 298 19.97 -17.96 1.83
CA GLY A 298 20.10 -18.26 3.25
C GLY A 298 20.43 -17.01 4.09
N GLN A 299 21.07 -16.01 3.50
CA GLN A 299 21.39 -14.74 4.13
C GLN A 299 20.34 -13.65 3.83
N ALA A 300 19.87 -13.57 2.58
CA ALA A 300 18.91 -12.56 2.17
C ALA A 300 18.01 -13.09 1.05
N GLN A 301 16.70 -13.09 1.27
CA GLN A 301 15.69 -13.43 0.24
C GLN A 301 15.60 -12.37 -0.86
N GLY A 302 16.09 -11.17 -0.58
CA GLY A 302 16.20 -9.99 -1.42
C GLY A 302 16.91 -8.90 -0.63
N ASN A 303 17.04 -7.72 -1.22
CA ASN A 303 17.59 -6.57 -0.49
C ASN A 303 16.59 -6.09 0.59
N PRO A 304 17.03 -5.52 1.71
CA PRO A 304 16.11 -4.92 2.68
C PRO A 304 15.53 -3.61 2.15
N TRP A 305 14.22 -3.45 2.31
CA TRP A 305 13.46 -2.27 1.90
C TRP A 305 13.04 -1.43 3.10
N PHE A 306 13.08 -0.10 2.95
CA PHE A 306 12.59 0.81 3.98
C PHE A 306 11.12 0.56 4.27
N ILE A 307 10.26 0.52 3.23
CA ILE A 307 8.81 0.35 3.40
C ILE A 307 8.48 -0.99 4.06
N CYS A 308 9.09 -2.10 3.62
CA CYS A 308 8.83 -3.43 4.19
C CYS A 308 9.23 -3.51 5.68
N THR A 309 10.37 -2.91 6.03
CA THR A 309 10.83 -2.85 7.43
C THR A 309 9.92 -1.98 8.30
N LEU A 310 9.41 -0.88 7.75
CA LEU A 310 8.47 -0.01 8.44
C LEU A 310 7.08 -0.65 8.57
N TRP A 311 6.64 -1.47 7.62
CA TRP A 311 5.40 -2.25 7.75
C TRP A 311 5.47 -3.26 8.90
N LEU A 312 6.61 -3.92 9.09
CA LEU A 312 6.82 -4.75 10.28
C LEU A 312 6.77 -3.90 11.58
N ALA A 313 7.32 -2.68 11.56
CA ALA A 313 7.21 -1.77 12.69
C ALA A 313 5.74 -1.38 12.98
N GLN A 314 4.96 -1.10 11.93
CA GLN A 314 3.52 -0.80 12.05
C GLN A 314 2.75 -1.98 12.63
N TYR A 315 3.07 -3.22 12.20
CA TYR A 315 2.48 -4.41 12.82
C TYR A 315 2.78 -4.49 14.31
N ARG A 316 4.04 -4.36 14.72
CA ARG A 316 4.41 -4.37 16.14
C ARG A 316 3.73 -3.26 16.93
N ILE A 317 3.56 -2.07 16.34
CA ILE A 317 2.81 -0.98 16.94
C ILE A 317 1.32 -1.36 17.07
N ALA A 318 0.70 -1.88 16.01
CA ALA A 318 -0.72 -2.22 16.01
C ALA A 318 -1.03 -3.34 17.02
N HIS A 319 -0.21 -4.39 17.06
CA HIS A 319 -0.36 -5.57 17.90
C HIS A 319 0.00 -5.32 19.39
N ALA A 320 0.75 -4.26 19.72
CA ALA A 320 1.20 -4.01 21.10
C ALA A 320 0.04 -3.72 22.06
N HIS A 321 -0.02 -4.39 23.21
CA HIS A 321 -0.99 -4.20 24.29
C HIS A 321 -0.37 -3.54 25.53
N THR A 322 0.96 -3.43 25.56
CA THR A 322 1.72 -2.82 26.66
C THR A 322 2.78 -1.86 26.10
N LEU A 323 3.29 -0.98 26.98
CA LEU A 323 4.40 -0.08 26.63
C LEU A 323 5.68 -0.84 26.26
N ASP A 324 5.93 -2.00 26.88
CA ASP A 324 7.12 -2.80 26.62
C ASP A 324 7.02 -3.49 25.26
N GLU A 325 5.84 -3.98 24.88
CA GLU A 325 5.58 -4.48 23.52
C GLU A 325 5.69 -3.37 22.48
N LEU A 326 5.11 -2.18 22.75
CA LEU A 326 5.24 -1.03 21.86
C LEU A 326 6.71 -0.65 21.61
N ARG A 327 7.55 -0.71 22.63
CA ARG A 327 8.99 -0.43 22.51
C ARG A 327 9.71 -1.36 21.54
N GLN A 328 9.19 -2.56 21.26
CA GLN A 328 9.77 -3.49 20.30
C GLN A 328 9.74 -2.96 18.85
N ALA A 329 8.92 -1.95 18.54
CA ALA A 329 8.94 -1.27 17.25
C ALA A 329 10.09 -0.26 17.10
N LEU A 330 10.69 0.23 18.21
CA LEU A 330 11.75 1.23 18.17
C LEU A 330 13.02 0.78 17.42
N PRO A 331 13.51 -0.47 17.55
CA PRO A 331 14.66 -0.92 16.78
C PRO A 331 14.45 -0.82 15.27
N LEU A 332 13.22 -1.01 14.77
CA LEU A 332 12.90 -0.91 13.34
C LEU A 332 12.89 0.56 12.86
N LEU A 333 12.35 1.48 13.68
CA LEU A 333 12.46 2.92 13.42
C LEU A 333 13.91 3.40 13.49
N GLN A 334 14.70 2.85 14.40
CA GLN A 334 16.14 3.14 14.50
C GLN A 334 16.90 2.55 13.31
N TRP A 335 16.51 1.38 12.81
CA TRP A 335 17.06 0.78 11.61
C TRP A 335 16.91 1.72 10.41
N ALA A 336 15.70 2.23 10.18
CA ALA A 336 15.44 3.20 9.12
C ALA A 336 16.26 4.49 9.31
N ARG A 337 16.30 5.03 10.54
CA ARG A 337 17.07 6.24 10.85
C ARG A 337 18.58 6.07 10.63
N ALA A 338 19.13 4.90 10.90
CA ALA A 338 20.57 4.65 10.77
C ALA A 338 21.05 4.58 9.31
N ARG A 339 20.11 4.34 8.36
CA ARG A 339 20.39 4.08 6.94
C ARG A 339 19.99 5.21 6.00
N VAL A 340 19.67 6.37 6.54
CA VAL A 340 19.47 7.57 5.72
C VAL A 340 20.82 8.11 5.26
N LEU A 341 20.83 8.69 4.07
CA LEU A 341 21.98 9.48 3.61
C LEU A 341 22.30 10.62 4.58
N PRO A 342 23.52 11.18 4.57
CA PRO A 342 23.85 12.35 5.42
C PRO A 342 22.92 13.53 5.25
N SER A 343 22.27 13.66 4.07
CA SER A 343 21.22 14.65 3.78
C SER A 343 19.88 14.37 4.48
N GLY A 344 19.70 13.17 5.07
CA GLY A 344 18.44 12.69 5.62
C GLY A 344 17.51 12.06 4.58
N VAL A 345 18.00 11.75 3.38
CA VAL A 345 17.25 11.09 2.31
C VAL A 345 17.21 9.59 2.55
N MET A 346 16.04 8.97 2.34
CA MET A 346 15.86 7.51 2.31
C MET A 346 15.76 7.03 0.87
N ALA A 347 16.51 5.98 0.57
CA ALA A 347 16.42 5.25 -0.69
C ALA A 347 15.19 4.33 -0.71
N GLU A 348 15.01 3.61 -1.81
CA GLU A 348 14.06 2.51 -1.90
C GLU A 348 14.55 1.30 -1.11
N GLN A 349 15.79 0.90 -1.32
CA GLN A 349 16.43 -0.29 -0.78
C GLN A 349 17.78 0.03 -0.14
N VAL A 350 18.35 -0.96 0.52
CA VAL A 350 19.67 -0.92 1.13
C VAL A 350 20.46 -2.16 0.74
N ASN A 351 21.75 -2.00 0.48
CA ASN A 351 22.65 -3.13 0.26
C ASN A 351 22.71 -4.00 1.53
N PRO A 352 22.41 -5.32 1.45
CA PRO A 352 22.34 -6.19 2.62
C PRO A 352 23.68 -6.42 3.32
N PHE A 353 24.81 -5.98 2.76
CA PHE A 353 26.16 -6.19 3.34
C PHE A 353 26.88 -4.90 3.68
N THR A 354 26.73 -3.85 2.85
CA THR A 354 27.52 -2.61 3.00
C THR A 354 26.72 -1.47 3.61
N ASP A 355 25.40 -1.62 3.77
CA ASP A 355 24.50 -0.59 4.29
C ASP A 355 24.32 0.63 3.34
N GLU A 356 24.84 0.53 2.12
CA GLU A 356 24.72 1.57 1.10
C GLU A 356 23.31 1.61 0.49
N PRO A 357 22.81 2.80 0.10
CA PRO A 357 21.52 2.92 -0.56
C PRO A 357 21.54 2.23 -1.93
N LEU A 358 20.44 1.61 -2.31
CA LEU A 358 20.21 1.00 -3.60
C LEU A 358 18.92 1.55 -4.21
N SER A 359 18.86 1.52 -5.55
CA SER A 359 17.75 2.03 -6.35
C SER A 359 17.57 3.55 -6.18
N VAL A 360 16.36 4.08 -6.36
CA VAL A 360 16.09 5.51 -6.34
C VAL A 360 16.24 6.15 -4.95
N SER A 361 16.68 7.40 -4.92
CA SER A 361 16.83 8.22 -3.71
C SER A 361 16.53 9.70 -4.01
N PRO A 362 15.52 10.35 -3.38
CA PRO A 362 14.58 9.75 -2.42
C PRO A 362 13.54 8.84 -3.07
N LEU A 363 13.11 7.79 -2.38
CA LEU A 363 11.80 7.21 -2.66
C LEU A 363 10.76 7.94 -1.79
N THR A 364 9.76 8.54 -2.42
CA THR A 364 8.72 9.32 -1.72
C THR A 364 7.98 8.45 -0.71
N TRP A 365 7.63 7.22 -1.08
CA TRP A 365 6.95 6.26 -0.22
C TRP A 365 7.77 5.88 1.03
N SER A 366 9.09 5.72 0.94
CA SER A 366 9.93 5.46 2.11
C SER A 366 9.81 6.55 3.18
N HIS A 367 9.79 7.81 2.75
CA HIS A 367 9.60 8.96 3.65
C HIS A 367 8.19 9.01 4.24
N ALA A 368 7.17 8.71 3.44
CA ALA A 368 5.78 8.69 3.88
C ALA A 368 5.57 7.60 4.96
N GLU A 369 6.07 6.39 4.72
CA GLU A 369 5.97 5.30 5.70
C GLU A 369 6.71 5.61 7.01
N PHE A 370 7.86 6.26 6.94
CA PHE A 370 8.56 6.69 8.16
C PHE A 370 7.76 7.72 8.96
N VAL A 371 7.14 8.69 8.30
CA VAL A 371 6.26 9.68 8.94
C VAL A 371 5.05 8.99 9.57
N LEU A 372 4.34 8.13 8.82
CA LEU A 372 3.16 7.42 9.29
C LEU A 372 3.47 6.51 10.48
N THR A 373 4.52 5.69 10.37
CA THR A 373 4.95 4.78 11.44
C THR A 373 5.32 5.54 12.71
N THR A 374 6.00 6.68 12.57
CA THR A 374 6.33 7.56 13.70
C THR A 374 5.05 8.10 14.36
N ARG A 375 4.06 8.53 13.57
CA ARG A 375 2.76 9.01 14.08
C ARG A 375 1.99 7.92 14.80
N TRP A 376 1.96 6.71 14.25
CA TRP A 376 1.32 5.57 14.89
C TRP A 376 1.96 5.24 16.24
N TYR A 377 3.31 5.21 16.28
CA TYR A 377 4.05 4.97 17.52
C TYR A 377 3.71 6.01 18.60
N VAL A 378 3.82 7.29 18.26
CA VAL A 378 3.55 8.40 19.19
C VAL A 378 2.10 8.38 19.65
N GLY A 379 1.15 8.16 18.73
CA GLY A 379 -0.27 8.07 19.07
C GLY A 379 -0.58 6.94 20.05
N LYS A 380 -0.02 5.74 19.82
CA LYS A 380 -0.20 4.59 20.72
C LYS A 380 0.51 4.78 22.06
N TYR A 381 1.70 5.39 22.06
CA TYR A 381 2.42 5.75 23.28
C TYR A 381 1.58 6.68 24.17
N HIS A 382 0.98 7.72 23.60
CA HIS A 382 0.10 8.63 24.37
C HIS A 382 -1.15 7.94 24.91
N ARG A 383 -1.76 7.02 24.13
CA ARG A 383 -2.89 6.21 24.64
C ARG A 383 -2.51 5.41 25.88
N PHE A 384 -1.38 4.70 25.86
CA PHE A 384 -0.90 3.95 27.03
C PHE A 384 -0.56 4.85 28.22
N GLN A 385 -0.05 6.08 28.00
CA GLN A 385 0.23 7.04 29.08
C GLN A 385 -1.05 7.61 29.70
N SER A 386 -2.11 7.80 28.91
CA SER A 386 -3.37 8.38 29.37
C SER A 386 -4.34 7.36 29.97
N GLY A 387 -3.99 6.07 29.95
CA GLY A 387 -4.85 4.98 30.45
C GLY A 387 -6.12 4.76 29.61
N LYS A 388 -6.11 5.23 28.34
CA LYS A 388 -7.23 5.09 27.40
C LYS A 388 -6.95 4.01 26.38
#